data_0cf6882cc22f860e5a3ea996b9ce7613
#
_entry.id   0cf6882cc22f860e5a3ea996b9ce7613
#
_cell.length_a   1.000
_cell.length_b   1.000
_cell.length_c   1.000
_cell.angle_alpha   90.00
_cell.angle_beta   90.00
_cell.angle_gamma   90.00
#
_symmetry.space_group_name_H-M   'P 1'
#
loop_
_entity.id
_entity.type
_entity.pdbx_description
1 polymer ?
#
loop_
_entity_poly.entity_id
_entity_poly.type
_entity_poly.pdbx_seq_one_letter_code
_entity_poly.pdbx_strand_id
1 'polypeptide(L)'
;MIPVLGFAVYSQFHKADRLLESIDYPVKHLVIIDNSGLQTWEPKKPELVENFFVLRVPYGLGLVGAWNLIIKSTPYAPYWVLINDDAWFERGSLEIIAREADPEALNFVDIVPEWSCVVFGEGAIAKAGLYDERFYPLYFDDNDLYRRMINAGVKENRIPAKIHHENSSSLKGKSAENGRSFRANQLLMNKKEQEEDFSSGYWDLEIRRANRWD
;
A
#
# COMPACT_ATOMS: atom_id res chain seq x y z
N MET A 1 10.59 -15.99 -0.41
CA MET A 1 9.26 -15.76 -1.04
C MET A 1 8.59 -14.56 -0.39
N ILE A 2 8.07 -13.63 -1.17
CA ILE A 2 7.25 -12.51 -0.68
C ILE A 2 5.86 -13.05 -0.29
N PRO A 3 5.38 -12.83 0.95
CA PRO A 3 4.07 -13.36 1.37
C PRO A 3 2.91 -12.67 0.66
N VAL A 4 2.93 -11.34 0.59
CA VAL A 4 1.92 -10.53 -0.12
C VAL A 4 2.61 -9.37 -0.83
N LEU A 5 2.34 -9.24 -2.12
CA LEU A 5 2.61 -8.06 -2.93
C LEU A 5 1.26 -7.49 -3.36
N GLY A 6 1.07 -6.18 -3.22
CA GLY A 6 -0.18 -5.56 -3.60
C GLY A 6 -0.03 -4.15 -4.14
N PHE A 7 -0.92 -3.79 -5.05
CA PHE A 7 -1.03 -2.45 -5.57
C PHE A 7 -2.45 -2.12 -6.04
N ALA A 8 -2.73 -0.83 -6.17
CA ALA A 8 -3.96 -0.34 -6.77
C ALA A 8 -3.66 0.27 -8.12
N VAL A 9 -4.47 0.01 -9.14
CA VAL A 9 -4.39 0.64 -10.45
C VAL A 9 -5.62 1.50 -10.69
N TYR A 10 -5.40 2.71 -11.24
CA TYR A 10 -6.51 3.64 -11.52
C TYR A 10 -6.70 3.92 -13.01
N SER A 11 -5.65 4.24 -13.75
CA SER A 11 -5.75 4.63 -15.17
C SER A 11 -4.52 4.34 -16.01
N GLN A 12 -3.38 4.04 -15.38
CA GLN A 12 -2.09 3.86 -16.05
C GLN A 12 -1.76 2.37 -16.25
N PHE A 13 -2.66 1.62 -16.88
CA PHE A 13 -2.57 0.15 -16.99
C PHE A 13 -1.24 -0.33 -17.57
N HIS A 14 -0.66 0.38 -18.55
CA HIS A 14 0.64 0.02 -19.14
C HIS A 14 1.80 0.11 -18.13
N LYS A 15 1.68 0.94 -17.08
CA LYS A 15 2.67 1.01 -16.00
C LYS A 15 2.50 -0.12 -15.02
N ALA A 16 1.24 -0.45 -14.69
CA ALA A 16 0.93 -1.64 -13.92
C ALA A 16 1.43 -2.92 -14.62
N ASP A 17 1.33 -3.01 -15.95
CA ASP A 17 1.91 -4.13 -16.73
C ASP A 17 3.44 -4.18 -16.56
N ARG A 18 4.12 -3.01 -16.60
CA ARG A 18 5.57 -2.93 -16.35
C ARG A 18 5.94 -3.36 -14.93
N LEU A 19 5.13 -2.99 -13.92
CA LEU A 19 5.32 -3.46 -12.56
C LEU A 19 5.21 -4.99 -12.50
N LEU A 20 4.21 -5.58 -13.15
CA LEU A 20 4.04 -7.04 -13.21
C LEU A 20 5.23 -7.74 -13.88
N GLU A 21 5.78 -7.17 -14.97
CA GLU A 21 6.95 -7.67 -15.68
C GLU A 21 8.23 -7.59 -14.84
N SER A 22 8.30 -6.70 -13.85
CA SER A 22 9.44 -6.55 -12.94
C SER A 22 9.49 -7.58 -11.81
N ILE A 23 8.49 -8.45 -11.67
CA ILE A 23 8.44 -9.47 -10.62
C ILE A 23 9.38 -10.61 -10.98
N ASP A 24 10.56 -10.61 -10.38
CA ASP A 24 11.66 -11.55 -10.63
C ASP A 24 11.95 -12.52 -9.47
N TYR A 25 11.08 -12.53 -8.44
CA TYR A 25 11.24 -13.37 -7.25
C TYR A 25 9.87 -13.97 -6.83
N PRO A 26 9.84 -15.18 -6.23
CA PRO A 26 8.60 -15.84 -5.85
C PRO A 26 7.70 -14.99 -4.94
N VAL A 27 6.44 -14.84 -5.32
CA VAL A 27 5.37 -14.15 -4.59
C VAL A 27 4.24 -15.12 -4.30
N LYS A 28 3.85 -15.27 -3.03
CA LYS A 28 2.77 -16.16 -2.62
C LYS A 28 1.41 -15.63 -3.04
N HIS A 29 1.11 -14.38 -2.68
CA HIS A 29 -0.14 -13.72 -3.04
C HIS A 29 0.14 -12.38 -3.72
N LEU A 30 -0.29 -12.22 -4.95
CA LEU A 30 -0.36 -10.93 -5.64
C LEU A 30 -1.82 -10.47 -5.65
N VAL A 31 -2.09 -9.36 -4.99
CA VAL A 31 -3.43 -8.78 -4.87
C VAL A 31 -3.46 -7.41 -5.54
N ILE A 32 -4.26 -7.29 -6.57
CA ILE A 32 -4.44 -6.06 -7.34
C ILE A 32 -5.85 -5.53 -7.12
N ILE A 33 -5.97 -4.25 -6.79
CA ILE A 33 -7.24 -3.56 -6.74
C ILE A 33 -7.37 -2.72 -8.01
N ASP A 34 -8.22 -3.15 -8.93
CA ASP A 34 -8.60 -2.33 -10.07
C ASP A 34 -9.59 -1.26 -9.62
N ASN A 35 -9.02 -0.10 -9.37
CA ASN A 35 -9.67 1.09 -8.79
C ASN A 35 -10.25 2.02 -9.87
N SER A 36 -10.20 1.60 -11.15
CA SER A 36 -10.59 2.43 -12.30
C SER A 36 -12.11 2.55 -12.48
N GLY A 37 -12.86 1.53 -12.06
CA GLY A 37 -14.29 1.40 -12.37
C GLY A 37 -14.59 0.99 -13.81
N LEU A 38 -13.56 0.85 -14.67
CA LEU A 38 -13.72 0.62 -16.12
C LEU A 38 -13.83 -0.86 -16.49
N GLN A 39 -13.28 -1.76 -15.69
CA GLN A 39 -13.26 -3.21 -15.89
C GLN A 39 -12.69 -3.67 -17.27
N THR A 40 -11.81 -2.87 -17.86
CA THR A 40 -11.27 -3.11 -19.21
C THR A 40 -9.86 -3.68 -19.20
N TRP A 41 -9.16 -3.63 -18.07
CA TRP A 41 -7.80 -4.12 -17.95
C TRP A 41 -7.77 -5.60 -17.58
N GLU A 42 -7.03 -6.39 -18.36
CA GLU A 42 -6.85 -7.83 -18.17
C GLU A 42 -5.35 -8.14 -17.95
N PRO A 43 -4.87 -7.98 -16.70
CA PRO A 43 -3.46 -8.21 -16.39
C PRO A 43 -3.10 -9.70 -16.53
N LYS A 44 -1.89 -9.95 -16.99
CA LYS A 44 -1.36 -11.31 -17.06
C LYS A 44 -0.73 -11.69 -15.73
N LYS A 45 -1.04 -12.89 -15.26
CA LYS A 45 -0.38 -13.46 -14.07
C LYS A 45 1.11 -13.65 -14.35
N PRO A 46 2.02 -13.05 -13.54
CA PRO A 46 3.44 -13.34 -13.62
C PRO A 46 3.75 -14.79 -13.25
N GLU A 47 4.77 -15.38 -13.89
CA GLU A 47 5.11 -16.80 -13.72
C GLU A 47 5.47 -17.15 -12.26
N LEU A 48 6.17 -16.26 -11.56
CA LEU A 48 6.65 -16.46 -10.19
C LEU A 48 5.61 -16.17 -9.10
N VAL A 49 4.36 -15.93 -9.48
CA VAL A 49 3.24 -15.68 -8.56
C VAL A 49 2.42 -16.95 -8.36
N GLU A 50 2.27 -17.40 -7.11
CA GLU A 50 1.43 -18.58 -6.80
C GLU A 50 -0.06 -18.26 -6.96
N ASN A 51 -0.54 -17.27 -6.20
CA ASN A 51 -1.96 -16.88 -6.17
C ASN A 51 -2.11 -15.45 -6.69
N PHE A 52 -2.96 -15.29 -7.69
CA PHE A 52 -3.16 -14.04 -8.41
C PHE A 52 -4.62 -13.58 -8.30
N PHE A 53 -4.84 -12.43 -7.66
CA PHE A 53 -6.17 -11.89 -7.43
C PHE A 53 -6.28 -10.49 -8.01
N VAL A 54 -7.32 -10.26 -8.81
CA VAL A 54 -7.68 -8.93 -9.32
C VAL A 54 -9.10 -8.62 -8.85
N LEU A 55 -9.20 -7.66 -7.92
CA LEU A 55 -10.48 -7.19 -7.40
C LEU A 55 -10.87 -5.92 -8.13
N ARG A 56 -11.92 -6.00 -8.95
CA ARG A 56 -12.46 -4.86 -9.68
C ARG A 56 -13.55 -4.19 -8.86
N VAL A 57 -13.37 -2.91 -8.59
CA VAL A 57 -14.36 -2.12 -7.84
C VAL A 57 -15.11 -1.17 -8.79
N PRO A 58 -16.44 -1.01 -8.62
CA PRO A 58 -17.23 -0.16 -9.53
C PRO A 58 -16.92 1.32 -9.37
N TYR A 59 -16.43 1.74 -8.20
CA TYR A 59 -16.00 3.11 -7.89
C TYR A 59 -14.68 3.08 -7.15
N GLY A 60 -13.81 4.06 -7.43
CA GLY A 60 -12.50 4.13 -6.79
C GLY A 60 -12.57 4.28 -5.26
N LEU A 61 -11.82 3.43 -4.57
CA LEU A 61 -11.70 3.44 -3.10
C LEU A 61 -10.70 4.50 -2.58
N GLY A 62 -10.04 5.23 -3.48
CA GLY A 62 -8.83 5.97 -3.16
C GLY A 62 -7.62 5.03 -2.99
N LEU A 63 -6.44 5.61 -2.77
CA LEU A 63 -5.22 4.81 -2.61
C LEU A 63 -5.27 3.99 -1.33
N VAL A 64 -5.54 4.64 -0.21
CA VAL A 64 -5.49 4.01 1.12
C VAL A 64 -6.61 3.00 1.34
N GLY A 65 -7.80 3.24 0.82
CA GLY A 65 -8.89 2.27 0.86
C GLY A 65 -8.53 0.99 0.11
N ALA A 66 -7.87 1.13 -1.05
CA ALA A 66 -7.39 -0.01 -1.82
C ALA A 66 -6.25 -0.76 -1.10
N TRP A 67 -5.27 -0.05 -0.52
CA TRP A 67 -4.19 -0.67 0.23
C TRP A 67 -4.68 -1.36 1.51
N ASN A 68 -5.62 -0.75 2.23
CA ASN A 68 -6.27 -1.39 3.37
C ASN A 68 -7.01 -2.67 2.96
N LEU A 69 -7.66 -2.66 1.80
CA LEU A 69 -8.37 -3.86 1.30
C LEU A 69 -7.39 -5.01 1.00
N ILE A 70 -6.20 -4.72 0.48
CA ILE A 70 -5.14 -5.72 0.28
C ILE A 70 -4.77 -6.36 1.63
N ILE A 71 -4.47 -5.56 2.65
CA ILE A 71 -4.11 -6.06 3.99
C ILE A 71 -5.27 -6.87 4.60
N LYS A 72 -6.49 -6.32 4.55
CA LYS A 72 -7.71 -6.97 5.09
C LYS A 72 -8.01 -8.31 4.42
N SER A 73 -7.68 -8.48 3.13
CA SER A 73 -7.89 -9.73 2.39
C SER A 73 -6.82 -10.80 2.66
N THR A 74 -5.70 -10.41 3.27
CA THR A 74 -4.56 -11.30 3.56
C THR A 74 -4.07 -11.17 5.01
N PRO A 75 -4.93 -11.29 6.03
CA PRO A 75 -4.66 -10.86 7.41
C PRO A 75 -3.62 -11.70 8.16
N TYR A 76 -3.17 -12.82 7.59
CA TYR A 76 -2.19 -13.73 8.23
C TYR A 76 -0.78 -13.63 7.63
N ALA A 77 -0.54 -12.62 6.80
CA ALA A 77 0.80 -12.39 6.26
C ALA A 77 1.72 -11.79 7.33
N PRO A 78 2.99 -12.19 7.40
CA PRO A 78 3.96 -11.58 8.31
C PRO A 78 4.32 -10.14 7.90
N TYR A 79 4.17 -9.81 6.62
CA TYR A 79 4.31 -8.45 6.09
C TYR A 79 3.64 -8.32 4.71
N TRP A 80 3.39 -7.09 4.31
CA TRP A 80 2.81 -6.70 3.01
C TRP A 80 3.74 -5.74 2.29
N VAL A 81 4.08 -6.05 1.04
CA VAL A 81 4.77 -5.12 0.14
C VAL A 81 3.69 -4.37 -0.64
N LEU A 82 3.49 -3.09 -0.33
CA LEU A 82 2.54 -2.23 -1.03
C LEU A 82 3.29 -1.23 -1.89
N ILE A 83 2.91 -1.13 -3.17
CA ILE A 83 3.63 -0.33 -4.16
C ILE A 83 2.65 0.43 -5.07
N ASN A 84 3.04 1.60 -5.55
CA ASN A 84 2.27 2.35 -6.53
C ASN A 84 2.31 1.67 -7.91
N ASP A 85 1.25 1.85 -8.71
CA ASP A 85 1.13 1.28 -10.06
C ASP A 85 2.12 1.87 -11.10
N ASP A 86 2.75 2.99 -10.78
CA ASP A 86 3.77 3.65 -11.60
C ASP A 86 5.21 3.47 -11.07
N ALA A 87 5.41 2.45 -10.23
CA ALA A 87 6.72 2.02 -9.75
C ALA A 87 7.03 0.57 -10.20
N TRP A 88 8.30 0.18 -10.24
CA TRP A 88 8.73 -1.17 -10.60
C TRP A 88 10.05 -1.54 -9.92
N PHE A 89 10.25 -2.83 -9.68
CA PHE A 89 11.41 -3.36 -8.99
C PHE A 89 12.65 -3.36 -9.89
N GLU A 90 13.80 -2.93 -9.35
CA GLU A 90 15.07 -3.28 -9.94
C GLU A 90 15.35 -4.77 -9.70
N ARG A 91 16.05 -5.41 -10.64
CA ARG A 91 16.33 -6.85 -10.56
C ARG A 91 16.98 -7.24 -9.24
N GLY A 92 16.45 -8.26 -8.57
CA GLY A 92 16.90 -8.75 -7.28
C GLY A 92 16.35 -8.01 -6.06
N SER A 93 15.63 -6.90 -6.25
CA SER A 93 15.09 -6.11 -5.14
C SER A 93 14.06 -6.87 -4.33
N LEU A 94 13.21 -7.68 -4.94
CA LEU A 94 12.24 -8.52 -4.23
C LEU A 94 12.92 -9.59 -3.36
N GLU A 95 14.04 -10.14 -3.79
CA GLU A 95 14.84 -11.08 -2.99
C GLU A 95 15.42 -10.39 -1.75
N ILE A 96 15.95 -9.17 -1.91
CA ILE A 96 16.47 -8.36 -0.80
C ILE A 96 15.35 -8.05 0.20
N ILE A 97 14.16 -7.64 -0.27
CA ILE A 97 12.99 -7.43 0.59
C ILE A 97 12.62 -8.71 1.34
N ALA A 98 12.56 -9.85 0.65
CA ALA A 98 12.21 -11.13 1.28
C ALA A 98 13.17 -11.57 2.38
N ARG A 99 14.44 -11.17 2.30
CA ARG A 99 15.48 -11.47 3.28
C ARG A 99 15.51 -10.50 4.45
N GLU A 100 15.25 -9.22 4.22
CA GLU A 100 15.52 -8.14 5.17
C GLU A 100 14.28 -7.48 5.76
N ALA A 101 13.08 -7.85 5.31
CA ALA A 101 11.84 -7.34 5.87
C ALA A 101 11.69 -7.79 7.33
N ASP A 102 11.54 -6.80 8.24
CA ASP A 102 11.25 -7.03 9.65
C ASP A 102 9.72 -7.02 9.86
N PRO A 103 9.10 -8.14 10.29
CA PRO A 103 7.66 -8.20 10.55
C PRO A 103 7.18 -7.27 11.68
N GLU A 104 8.08 -6.80 12.56
CA GLU A 104 7.73 -5.89 13.65
C GLU A 104 7.86 -4.41 13.30
N ALA A 105 8.35 -4.08 12.10
CA ALA A 105 8.75 -2.75 11.70
C ALA A 105 7.93 -2.18 10.54
N LEU A 106 7.98 -0.86 10.41
CA LEU A 106 7.74 -0.15 9.16
C LEU A 106 9.04 -0.20 8.34
N ASN A 107 9.01 -0.91 7.21
CA ASN A 107 10.20 -1.07 6.40
C ASN A 107 10.12 -0.17 5.16
N PHE A 108 11.11 0.70 4.99
CA PHE A 108 11.28 1.53 3.81
C PHE A 108 12.33 0.90 2.86
N VAL A 109 12.08 1.03 1.57
CA VAL A 109 12.99 0.60 0.49
C VAL A 109 13.66 1.81 -0.16
N ASP A 110 14.63 1.59 -1.02
CA ASP A 110 15.31 2.67 -1.77
C ASP A 110 14.46 3.16 -2.95
N ILE A 111 13.59 4.11 -2.66
CA ILE A 111 12.67 4.76 -3.61
C ILE A 111 12.40 6.21 -3.20
N VAL A 112 12.07 7.08 -4.17
CA VAL A 112 11.66 8.47 -3.93
C VAL A 112 10.36 8.76 -4.69
N PRO A 113 9.33 9.28 -3.99
CA PRO A 113 9.16 9.38 -2.53
C PRO A 113 9.02 8.01 -1.85
N GLU A 114 9.47 7.89 -0.61
CA GLU A 114 9.55 6.62 0.14
C GLU A 114 8.21 5.88 0.24
N TRP A 115 7.11 6.61 0.37
CA TRP A 115 5.76 6.04 0.47
C TRP A 115 5.19 5.47 -0.83
N SER A 116 5.95 5.55 -1.93
CA SER A 116 5.55 4.92 -3.19
C SER A 116 5.76 3.40 -3.22
N CYS A 117 6.58 2.86 -2.29
CA CYS A 117 6.69 1.45 -2.01
C CYS A 117 7.08 1.25 -0.54
N VAL A 118 6.20 0.62 0.23
CA VAL A 118 6.40 0.41 1.67
C VAL A 118 6.15 -1.05 2.01
N VAL A 119 6.97 -1.60 2.92
CA VAL A 119 6.78 -2.95 3.45
C VAL A 119 6.28 -2.85 4.88
N PHE A 120 4.99 -3.12 5.07
CA PHE A 120 4.37 -3.09 6.39
C PHE A 120 4.56 -4.42 7.11
N GLY A 121 5.28 -4.42 8.21
CA GLY A 121 5.32 -5.54 9.12
C GLY A 121 3.98 -5.75 9.83
N GLU A 122 3.65 -6.99 10.12
CA GLU A 122 2.44 -7.37 10.86
C GLU A 122 2.37 -6.66 12.21
N GLY A 123 3.47 -6.68 12.98
CA GLY A 123 3.56 -6.03 14.27
C GLY A 123 3.41 -4.52 14.20
N ALA A 124 3.85 -3.88 13.11
CA ALA A 124 3.63 -2.46 12.88
C ALA A 124 2.15 -2.14 12.69
N ILE A 125 1.45 -2.93 11.85
CA ILE A 125 0.01 -2.78 11.62
C ILE A 125 -0.81 -3.11 12.88
N ALA A 126 -0.43 -4.13 13.65
CA ALA A 126 -1.10 -4.47 14.90
C ALA A 126 -1.04 -3.31 15.92
N LYS A 127 0.08 -2.59 15.98
CA LYS A 127 0.28 -1.46 16.91
C LYS A 127 -0.37 -0.17 16.44
N ALA A 128 -0.22 0.20 15.16
CA ALA A 128 -0.64 1.50 14.64
C ALA A 128 -1.99 1.48 13.91
N GLY A 129 -2.50 0.29 13.58
CA GLY A 129 -3.69 0.12 12.76
C GLY A 129 -3.43 0.36 11.26
N LEU A 130 -4.51 0.34 10.49
CA LEU A 130 -4.51 0.59 9.05
C LEU A 130 -4.50 2.09 8.73
N TYR A 131 -4.41 2.43 7.45
CA TYR A 131 -4.61 3.80 6.99
C TYR A 131 -5.99 4.32 7.39
N ASP A 132 -6.07 5.61 7.65
CA ASP A 132 -7.35 6.30 7.86
C ASP A 132 -7.99 6.63 6.51
N GLU A 133 -9.04 5.89 6.16
CA GLU A 133 -9.73 6.02 4.87
C GLU A 133 -10.49 7.35 4.68
N ARG A 134 -10.53 8.19 5.72
CA ARG A 134 -11.05 9.57 5.60
C ARG A 134 -10.14 10.46 4.74
N PHE A 135 -8.85 10.12 4.61
CA PHE A 135 -7.91 10.76 3.69
C PHE A 135 -8.17 10.30 2.25
N TYR A 136 -9.27 10.74 1.68
CA TYR A 136 -9.70 10.34 0.35
C TYR A 136 -9.53 11.48 -0.66
N PRO A 137 -9.14 11.21 -1.91
CA PRO A 137 -8.63 9.93 -2.43
C PRO A 137 -7.15 9.70 -2.17
N LEU A 138 -6.38 10.73 -1.76
CA LEU A 138 -4.94 10.70 -1.48
C LEU A 138 -4.48 12.01 -0.78
N TYR A 139 -3.25 12.05 -0.30
CA TYR A 139 -2.55 13.09 0.49
C TYR A 139 -2.83 13.05 1.99
N PHE A 140 -1.77 13.24 2.75
CA PHE A 140 -1.72 13.25 4.22
C PHE A 140 -2.02 11.90 4.90
N ASP A 141 -2.38 10.89 4.15
CA ASP A 141 -2.61 9.53 4.61
C ASP A 141 -1.33 8.89 5.16
N ASP A 142 -0.20 9.12 4.49
CA ASP A 142 1.13 8.74 4.90
C ASP A 142 1.58 9.49 6.17
N ASN A 143 1.36 10.80 6.23
CA ASN A 143 1.69 11.61 7.41
C ASN A 143 0.92 11.15 8.66
N ASP A 144 -0.39 10.86 8.52
CA ASP A 144 -1.22 10.35 9.60
C ASP A 144 -0.74 8.99 10.09
N LEU A 145 -0.56 8.03 9.17
CA LEU A 145 -0.12 6.69 9.52
C LEU A 145 1.27 6.71 10.17
N TYR A 146 2.19 7.50 9.61
CA TYR A 146 3.53 7.64 10.16
C TYR A 146 3.51 8.20 11.59
N ARG A 147 2.69 9.23 11.85
CA ARG A 147 2.50 9.79 13.20
C ARG A 147 2.00 8.74 14.17
N ARG A 148 1.02 7.92 13.76
CA ARG A 148 0.49 6.82 14.59
C ARG A 148 1.55 5.75 14.87
N MET A 149 2.36 5.40 13.87
CA MET A 149 3.45 4.45 14.05
C MET A 149 4.51 4.95 15.04
N ILE A 150 4.90 6.23 14.95
CA ILE A 150 5.80 6.84 15.93
C ILE A 150 5.19 6.79 17.34
N ASN A 151 3.93 7.22 17.49
CA ASN A 151 3.25 7.25 18.79
C ASN A 151 3.11 5.84 19.40
N ALA A 152 2.96 4.81 18.56
CA ALA A 152 2.89 3.41 18.96
C ALA A 152 4.26 2.74 19.19
N GLY A 153 5.35 3.47 19.02
CA GLY A 153 6.72 2.95 19.19
C GLY A 153 7.12 1.91 18.13
N VAL A 154 6.54 2.00 16.93
CA VAL A 154 6.93 1.15 15.81
C VAL A 154 8.33 1.55 15.34
N LYS A 155 9.19 0.57 15.13
CA LYS A 155 10.55 0.78 14.62
C LYS A 155 10.53 0.96 13.11
N GLU A 156 11.43 1.80 12.60
CA GLU A 156 11.75 1.84 11.18
C GLU A 156 12.89 0.86 10.86
N ASN A 157 12.76 0.20 9.72
CA ASN A 157 13.82 -0.58 9.10
C ASN A 157 14.11 -0.05 7.69
N ARG A 158 15.36 -0.05 7.26
CA ARG A 158 15.79 0.42 5.93
C ARG A 158 16.35 -0.75 5.13
N ILE A 159 15.66 -1.11 4.05
CA ILE A 159 15.99 -2.22 3.17
C ILE A 159 16.66 -1.65 1.92
N PRO A 160 17.90 -2.08 1.55
CA PRO A 160 18.60 -1.56 0.38
C PRO A 160 18.09 -2.19 -0.94
N ALA A 161 16.78 -2.30 -1.07
CA ALA A 161 16.11 -2.78 -2.28
C ALA A 161 15.72 -1.60 -3.14
N LYS A 162 16.24 -1.53 -4.36
CA LYS A 162 16.06 -0.39 -5.24
C LYS A 162 14.81 -0.50 -6.08
N ILE A 163 13.97 0.53 -6.02
CA ILE A 163 12.71 0.61 -6.72
C ILE A 163 12.70 1.87 -7.60
N HIS A 164 12.28 1.74 -8.82
CA HIS A 164 12.10 2.86 -9.73
C HIS A 164 10.67 3.41 -9.64
N HIS A 165 10.50 4.72 -9.82
CA HIS A 165 9.19 5.36 -9.76
C HIS A 165 9.07 6.50 -10.79
N GLU A 166 7.97 6.51 -11.52
CA GLU A 166 7.59 7.60 -12.42
C GLU A 166 6.63 8.58 -11.73
N ASN A 167 7.19 9.53 -10.98
CA ASN A 167 6.44 10.45 -10.14
C ASN A 167 5.17 11.05 -10.77
N SER A 168 4.06 10.95 -10.05
CA SER A 168 2.81 11.73 -10.25
C SER A 168 2.13 11.57 -11.61
N SER A 169 2.27 10.43 -12.25
CA SER A 169 1.72 10.22 -13.59
C SER A 169 0.19 10.16 -13.61
N SER A 170 -0.43 9.57 -12.59
CA SER A 170 -1.90 9.46 -12.47
C SER A 170 -2.60 10.80 -12.21
N LEU A 171 -1.85 11.83 -11.80
CA LEU A 171 -2.36 13.16 -11.43
C LEU A 171 -2.28 14.19 -12.56
N LYS A 172 -1.58 13.87 -13.65
CA LYS A 172 -1.48 14.76 -14.81
C LYS A 172 -2.87 15.04 -15.39
N GLY A 173 -3.22 16.31 -15.50
CA GLY A 173 -4.53 16.76 -16.02
C GLY A 173 -5.65 16.86 -15.01
N LYS A 174 -5.43 16.54 -13.73
CA LYS A 174 -6.44 16.60 -12.64
C LYS A 174 -6.13 17.65 -11.57
N SER A 175 -5.56 18.79 -11.95
CA SER A 175 -5.05 19.79 -11.01
C SER A 175 -6.12 20.37 -10.06
N ALA A 176 -7.35 20.56 -10.54
CA ALA A 176 -8.45 21.10 -9.73
C ALA A 176 -8.95 20.08 -8.70
N GLU A 177 -9.13 18.81 -9.09
CA GLU A 177 -9.52 17.72 -8.22
C GLU A 177 -8.46 17.49 -7.15
N ASN A 178 -7.20 17.46 -7.56
CA ASN A 178 -6.05 17.31 -6.65
C ASN A 178 -5.98 18.45 -5.65
N GLY A 179 -6.20 19.70 -6.08
CA GLY A 179 -6.21 20.84 -5.20
C GLY A 179 -7.36 20.82 -4.18
N ARG A 180 -8.52 20.25 -4.54
CA ARG A 180 -9.63 20.04 -3.59
C ARG A 180 -9.31 18.95 -2.58
N SER A 181 -8.83 17.81 -3.04
CA SER A 181 -8.41 16.69 -2.19
C SER A 181 -7.33 17.13 -1.20
N PHE A 182 -6.27 17.76 -1.68
CA PHE A 182 -5.19 18.26 -0.83
C PHE A 182 -5.72 19.18 0.29
N ARG A 183 -6.54 20.19 -0.05
CA ARG A 183 -7.09 21.11 0.96
C ARG A 183 -7.99 20.43 1.97
N ALA A 184 -8.88 19.53 1.52
CA ALA A 184 -9.77 18.80 2.41
C ALA A 184 -8.99 17.92 3.39
N ASN A 185 -8.00 17.19 2.90
CA ASN A 185 -7.19 16.29 3.71
C ASN A 185 -6.22 17.05 4.62
N GLN A 186 -5.73 18.23 4.20
CA GLN A 186 -4.96 19.11 5.07
C GLN A 186 -5.80 19.61 6.26
N LEU A 187 -7.07 19.98 6.03
CA LEU A 187 -7.97 20.38 7.12
C LEU A 187 -8.23 19.23 8.09
N LEU A 188 -8.42 18.01 7.59
CA LEU A 188 -8.55 16.82 8.41
C LEU A 188 -7.29 16.57 9.25
N MET A 189 -6.10 16.65 8.63
CA MET A 189 -4.83 16.47 9.34
C MET A 189 -4.64 17.52 10.44
N ASN A 190 -4.87 18.79 10.13
CA ASN A 190 -4.79 19.87 11.11
C ASN A 190 -5.76 19.66 12.28
N LYS A 191 -6.98 19.16 12.01
CA LYS A 191 -7.94 18.83 13.06
C LYS A 191 -7.43 17.70 13.95
N LYS A 192 -6.91 16.61 13.37
CA LYS A 192 -6.33 15.48 14.13
C LYS A 192 -5.15 15.94 15.00
N GLU A 193 -4.31 16.84 14.49
CA GLU A 193 -3.20 17.43 15.26
C GLU A 193 -3.67 18.31 16.42
N GLN A 194 -4.70 19.14 16.21
CA GLN A 194 -5.27 20.01 17.25
C GLN A 194 -5.99 19.23 18.34
N GLU A 195 -6.66 18.14 17.99
CA GLU A 195 -7.39 17.28 18.93
C GLU A 195 -6.51 16.17 19.51
N GLU A 196 -5.26 16.04 19.04
CA GLU A 196 -4.34 14.94 19.38
C GLU A 196 -4.97 13.54 19.13
N ASP A 197 -5.98 13.48 18.25
CA ASP A 197 -6.70 12.25 17.91
C ASP A 197 -6.23 11.69 16.56
N PHE A 198 -5.32 10.74 16.62
CA PHE A 198 -4.81 9.98 15.47
C PHE A 198 -5.47 8.61 15.33
N SER A 199 -6.62 8.38 15.92
CA SER A 199 -7.35 7.12 15.72
C SER A 199 -7.71 6.92 14.24
N SER A 200 -7.49 5.71 13.73
CA SER A 200 -7.83 5.34 12.35
C SER A 200 -9.11 4.50 12.23
N GLY A 201 -9.75 4.20 13.35
CA GLY A 201 -11.04 3.51 13.44
C GLY A 201 -10.92 1.99 13.55
N TYR A 202 -11.65 1.22 12.88
CA TYR A 202 -12.50 0.10 13.23
C TYR A 202 -12.00 -1.29 12.80
N TRP A 203 -10.77 -1.47 12.31
CA TRP A 203 -10.26 -2.79 11.94
C TRP A 203 -9.09 -3.19 12.83
N ASP A 204 -9.26 -4.31 13.53
CA ASP A 204 -8.28 -4.85 14.46
C ASP A 204 -7.79 -6.20 13.94
N LEU A 205 -6.47 -6.30 13.73
CA LEU A 205 -5.82 -7.50 13.21
C LEU A 205 -5.91 -8.66 14.21
N GLU A 206 -5.75 -8.38 15.51
CA GLU A 206 -5.81 -9.39 16.56
C GLU A 206 -7.22 -9.98 16.70
N ILE A 207 -8.25 -9.14 16.64
CA ILE A 207 -9.66 -9.62 16.62
C ILE A 207 -9.89 -10.51 15.40
N ARG A 208 -9.36 -10.16 14.23
CA ARG A 208 -9.51 -10.98 13.02
C ARG A 208 -8.84 -12.33 13.15
N ARG A 209 -7.67 -12.39 13.80
CA ARG A 209 -6.95 -13.64 14.03
C ARG A 209 -7.59 -14.50 15.10
N ALA A 210 -8.04 -13.88 16.19
CA ALA A 210 -8.69 -14.58 17.30
C ALA A 210 -10.05 -15.21 16.91
N ASN A 211 -10.74 -14.62 15.92
CA ASN A 211 -12.08 -15.04 15.49
C ASN A 211 -12.08 -15.66 14.09
N ARG A 212 -11.08 -16.43 13.78
CA ARG A 212 -10.96 -17.17 12.53
C ARG A 212 -12.05 -18.23 12.38
N TRP A 213 -12.62 -18.37 11.17
CA TRP A 213 -13.75 -19.22 10.83
C TRP A 213 -13.36 -20.42 9.96
N ASP A 214 -12.30 -21.07 10.18
CA ASP A 214 -11.84 -22.26 9.44
C ASP A 214 -11.77 -23.52 10.27
#